data_5c521efc93a7c07e81ed4b49fb7a2716
#
_entry.id   5c521efc93a7c07e81ed4b49fb7a2716
#
_cell.length_a   1.000
_cell.length_b   1.000
_cell.length_c   1.000
_cell.angle_alpha   90.00
_cell.angle_beta   90.00
_cell.angle_gamma   90.00
#
_symmetry.space_group_name_H-M   'P 1'
#
loop_
_entity.id
_entity.type
_entity.pdbx_description
1 polymer ?
#
loop_
_entity_poly.entity_id
_entity_poly.type
_entity_poly.pdbx_seq_one_letter_code
_entity_poly.pdbx_strand_id
1 'polypeptide(L)'
;MADAKWYVVQTYSGYENTVKATIEKTVENRQLQDHILVVSIPTETVTEKTEKGELKTYERKLFPSYVLVKMIYTNEVWHLIKNIRGVTGFLGDTMNKDSAGGNKEPIPLTEEEVYAMGMEKREVILDYKIGDTVKIYEGVYSGQTATVEDIDLNASEVHLSVRMFNRQIPLSLPLDAVELESQ
;
A
#
# COMPACT_ATOMS: atom_id res chain seq x y z
N MET A 1 -12.33 -8.75 18.02
CA MET A 1 -12.39 -9.29 16.65
C MET A 1 -10.95 -9.44 16.17
N ALA A 2 -10.62 -10.54 15.50
CA ALA A 2 -9.27 -10.68 14.94
C ALA A 2 -9.14 -9.73 13.75
N ASP A 3 -8.09 -8.88 13.76
CA ASP A 3 -7.87 -7.90 12.71
C ASP A 3 -7.23 -8.56 11.50
N ALA A 4 -7.72 -8.21 10.31
CA ALA A 4 -7.13 -8.64 9.07
C ALA A 4 -5.79 -7.93 8.85
N LYS A 5 -4.74 -8.70 8.63
CA LYS A 5 -3.37 -8.20 8.38
C LYS A 5 -2.85 -8.67 7.04
N TRP A 6 -1.87 -7.97 6.53
CA TRP A 6 -1.19 -8.35 5.31
C TRP A 6 -0.08 -9.35 5.57
N TYR A 7 -0.04 -10.41 4.76
CA TYR A 7 0.97 -11.45 4.80
C TYR A 7 1.58 -11.65 3.42
N VAL A 8 2.83 -12.06 3.38
CA VAL A 8 3.54 -12.34 2.14
C VAL A 8 3.60 -13.84 1.90
N VAL A 9 3.05 -14.27 0.80
CA VAL A 9 3.11 -15.65 0.31
C VAL A 9 4.23 -15.75 -0.71
N GLN A 10 5.17 -16.66 -0.47
CA GLN A 10 6.25 -16.97 -1.40
C GLN A 10 5.80 -18.01 -2.41
N THR A 11 6.13 -17.79 -3.68
CA THR A 11 5.80 -18.67 -4.78
C THR A 11 7.03 -19.03 -5.61
N TYR A 12 6.92 -20.03 -6.46
CA TYR A 12 7.90 -20.21 -7.53
C TYR A 12 7.78 -19.04 -8.53
N SER A 13 8.90 -18.65 -9.12
CA SER A 13 8.93 -17.59 -10.13
C SER A 13 8.00 -17.92 -11.31
N GLY A 14 7.16 -16.97 -11.70
CA GLY A 14 6.16 -17.14 -12.75
C GLY A 14 4.83 -17.75 -12.31
N TYR A 15 4.71 -18.22 -11.06
CA TYR A 15 3.47 -18.79 -10.53
C TYR A 15 2.58 -17.78 -9.80
N GLU A 16 2.98 -16.53 -9.67
CA GLU A 16 2.28 -15.52 -8.88
C GLU A 16 0.84 -15.35 -9.32
N ASN A 17 0.60 -15.19 -10.62
CA ASN A 17 -0.76 -15.03 -11.17
C ASN A 17 -1.60 -16.30 -10.98
N THR A 18 -1.00 -17.48 -11.17
CA THR A 18 -1.67 -18.76 -10.97
C THR A 18 -2.04 -18.96 -9.50
N VAL A 19 -1.15 -18.64 -8.59
CA VAL A 19 -1.40 -18.72 -7.14
C VAL A 19 -2.50 -17.75 -6.74
N LYS A 20 -2.43 -16.49 -7.19
CA LYS A 20 -3.48 -15.48 -6.94
C LYS A 20 -4.85 -16.01 -7.39
N ALA A 21 -4.98 -16.42 -8.64
CA ALA A 21 -6.23 -16.94 -9.20
C ALA A 21 -6.74 -18.17 -8.44
N THR A 22 -5.84 -19.05 -8.00
CA THR A 22 -6.20 -20.24 -7.23
C THR A 22 -6.68 -19.88 -5.83
N ILE A 23 -6.05 -18.90 -5.16
CA ILE A 23 -6.52 -18.41 -3.85
C ILE A 23 -7.92 -17.81 -4.01
N GLU A 24 -8.13 -16.89 -4.95
CA GLU A 24 -9.42 -16.24 -5.20
C GLU A 24 -10.53 -17.26 -5.47
N LYS A 25 -10.27 -18.24 -6.34
CA LYS A 25 -11.22 -19.32 -6.63
C LYS A 25 -11.51 -20.20 -5.41
N THR A 26 -10.51 -20.45 -4.58
CA THR A 26 -10.69 -21.23 -3.34
C THR A 26 -11.51 -20.47 -2.31
N VAL A 27 -11.30 -19.15 -2.22
CA VAL A 27 -12.10 -18.25 -1.36
C VAL A 27 -13.57 -18.28 -1.75
N GLU A 28 -13.87 -18.22 -3.06
CA GLU A 28 -15.24 -18.32 -3.57
C GLU A 28 -15.86 -19.67 -3.27
N ASN A 29 -15.14 -20.77 -3.60
CA ASN A 29 -15.66 -22.14 -3.43
C ASN A 29 -15.89 -22.55 -1.99
N ARG A 30 -15.11 -22.01 -1.05
CA ARG A 30 -15.20 -22.34 0.39
C ARG A 30 -15.87 -21.27 1.23
N GLN A 31 -16.36 -20.18 0.61
CA GLN A 31 -17.00 -19.06 1.28
C GLN A 31 -16.12 -18.44 2.38
N LEU A 32 -14.83 -18.23 2.06
CA LEU A 32 -13.82 -17.68 2.97
C LEU A 32 -13.61 -16.17 2.78
N GLN A 33 -14.56 -15.45 2.20
CA GLN A 33 -14.47 -13.99 1.95
C GLN A 33 -14.29 -13.20 3.24
N ASP A 34 -14.81 -13.71 4.36
CA ASP A 34 -14.65 -13.06 5.66
C ASP A 34 -13.25 -13.26 6.26
N HIS A 35 -12.49 -14.23 5.77
CA HIS A 35 -11.15 -14.54 6.25
C HIS A 35 -10.05 -14.05 5.32
N ILE A 36 -10.25 -14.16 4.01
CA ILE A 36 -9.31 -13.68 2.99
C ILE A 36 -9.97 -12.54 2.24
N LEU A 37 -9.56 -11.31 2.56
CA LEU A 37 -10.22 -10.11 2.07
C LEU A 37 -9.65 -9.63 0.73
N VAL A 38 -8.34 -9.66 0.56
CA VAL A 38 -7.66 -9.17 -0.64
C VAL A 38 -6.48 -10.07 -0.99
N VAL A 39 -6.31 -10.34 -2.27
CA VAL A 39 -5.12 -11.00 -2.82
C VAL A 39 -4.54 -10.10 -3.89
N SER A 40 -3.29 -9.69 -3.75
CA SER A 40 -2.65 -8.74 -4.65
C SER A 40 -1.24 -9.17 -5.03
N ILE A 41 -0.86 -8.81 -6.25
CA ILE A 41 0.54 -8.89 -6.71
C ILE A 41 0.97 -7.46 -6.92
N PRO A 42 1.95 -6.94 -6.13
CA PRO A 42 2.40 -5.56 -6.27
C PRO A 42 3.09 -5.38 -7.62
N THR A 43 2.53 -4.47 -8.43
CA THR A 43 3.04 -4.11 -9.76
C THR A 43 3.24 -2.61 -9.84
N GLU A 44 4.20 -2.18 -10.66
CA GLU A 44 4.35 -0.80 -11.05
C GLU A 44 4.15 -0.66 -12.56
N THR A 45 3.61 0.46 -12.97
CA THR A 45 3.48 0.80 -14.38
C THR A 45 4.75 1.50 -14.84
N VAL A 46 5.48 0.86 -15.76
CA VAL A 46 6.69 1.41 -16.35
C VAL A 46 6.41 1.85 -17.77
N THR A 47 6.74 3.08 -18.08
CA THR A 47 6.67 3.62 -19.46
C THR A 47 8.07 3.78 -20.00
N GLU A 48 8.42 3.00 -21.00
CA GLU A 48 9.71 3.08 -21.69
C GLU A 48 9.53 3.60 -23.11
N LYS A 49 10.51 4.38 -23.55
CA LYS A 49 10.58 4.83 -24.92
C LYS A 49 11.35 3.81 -25.75
N THR A 50 10.68 3.23 -26.75
CA THR A 50 11.32 2.29 -27.67
C THR A 50 12.35 2.98 -28.55
N GLU A 51 13.26 2.22 -29.13
CA GLU A 51 14.25 2.74 -30.10
C GLU A 51 13.59 3.45 -31.29
N LYS A 52 12.34 3.14 -31.59
CA LYS A 52 11.52 3.80 -32.62
C LYS A 52 10.83 5.07 -32.16
N GLY A 53 11.03 5.49 -30.89
CA GLY A 53 10.44 6.70 -30.32
C GLY A 53 9.00 6.55 -29.82
N GLU A 54 8.42 5.36 -29.88
CA GLU A 54 7.10 5.06 -29.35
C GLU A 54 7.16 4.83 -27.83
N LEU A 55 6.16 5.32 -27.10
CA LEU A 55 6.01 5.05 -25.67
C LEU A 55 5.30 3.71 -25.49
N LYS A 56 5.99 2.76 -24.86
CA LYS A 56 5.42 1.48 -24.48
C LYS A 56 5.24 1.42 -22.97
N THR A 57 4.00 1.23 -22.55
CA THR A 57 3.65 1.08 -21.13
C THR A 57 3.43 -0.40 -20.84
N TYR A 58 4.08 -0.90 -19.81
CA TYR A 58 3.89 -2.26 -19.32
C TYR A 58 3.91 -2.30 -17.79
N GLU A 59 3.28 -3.32 -17.24
CA GLU A 59 3.30 -3.57 -15.81
C GLU A 59 4.49 -4.47 -15.45
N ARG A 60 5.27 -4.04 -14.48
CA ARG A 60 6.37 -4.80 -13.92
C ARG A 60 6.04 -5.19 -12.47
N LYS A 61 6.27 -6.45 -12.12
CA LYS A 61 6.13 -6.91 -10.73
C LYS A 61 7.22 -6.26 -9.88
N LEU A 62 6.82 -5.59 -8.80
CA LEU A 62 7.75 -5.00 -7.85
C LEU A 62 8.54 -6.07 -7.10
N PHE A 63 7.87 -7.15 -6.73
CA PHE A 63 8.44 -8.25 -5.99
C PHE A 63 8.11 -9.58 -6.69
N PRO A 64 8.96 -10.05 -7.61
CA PRO A 64 8.79 -11.36 -8.24
C PRO A 64 8.77 -12.48 -7.21
N SER A 65 7.99 -13.50 -7.43
CA SER A 65 7.81 -14.66 -6.53
C SER A 65 7.07 -14.37 -5.21
N TYR A 66 6.41 -13.21 -5.09
CA TYR A 66 5.62 -12.83 -3.93
C TYR A 66 4.18 -12.50 -4.30
N VAL A 67 3.26 -12.97 -3.46
CA VAL A 67 1.83 -12.61 -3.50
C VAL A 67 1.44 -12.08 -2.13
N LEU A 68 0.80 -10.92 -2.09
CA LEU A 68 0.33 -10.31 -0.86
C LEU A 68 -1.11 -10.71 -0.59
N VAL A 69 -1.39 -11.14 0.63
CA VAL A 69 -2.73 -11.57 1.06
C VAL A 69 -3.13 -10.83 2.32
N LYS A 70 -4.25 -10.10 2.26
CA LYS A 70 -4.87 -9.52 3.44
C LYS A 70 -5.87 -10.52 4.00
N MET A 71 -5.57 -11.06 5.17
CA MET A 71 -6.39 -12.11 5.77
C MET A 71 -6.45 -12.02 7.29
N ILE A 72 -7.51 -12.58 7.85
CA ILE A 72 -7.56 -12.95 9.26
C ILE A 72 -6.85 -14.30 9.40
N TYR A 73 -5.73 -14.31 10.11
CA TYR A 73 -4.97 -15.54 10.31
C TYR A 73 -5.76 -16.58 11.07
N THR A 74 -5.88 -17.76 10.50
CA THR A 74 -6.31 -18.99 11.15
C THR A 74 -5.46 -20.15 10.64
N ASN A 75 -5.27 -21.18 11.45
CA ASN A 75 -4.53 -22.38 11.03
C ASN A 75 -5.12 -23.01 9.76
N GLU A 76 -6.42 -22.98 9.63
CA GLU A 76 -7.13 -23.52 8.47
C GLU A 76 -6.77 -22.75 7.18
N VAL A 77 -6.86 -21.41 7.21
CA VAL A 77 -6.52 -20.55 6.09
C VAL A 77 -5.04 -20.69 5.73
N TRP A 78 -4.17 -20.73 6.74
CA TRP A 78 -2.73 -20.92 6.53
C TRP A 78 -2.42 -22.24 5.83
N HIS A 79 -2.98 -23.37 6.31
CA HIS A 79 -2.81 -24.68 5.65
C HIS A 79 -3.37 -24.70 4.24
N LEU A 80 -4.50 -24.05 4.03
CA LEU A 80 -5.15 -23.99 2.72
C LEU A 80 -4.27 -23.28 1.69
N ILE A 81 -3.72 -22.11 2.03
CA ILE A 81 -2.84 -21.36 1.12
C ILE A 81 -1.51 -22.11 0.92
N LYS A 82 -0.93 -22.65 1.97
CA LYS A 82 0.35 -23.36 1.90
C LYS A 82 0.30 -24.61 1.01
N ASN A 83 -0.86 -25.24 0.90
CA ASN A 83 -1.06 -26.44 0.06
C ASN A 83 -1.38 -26.12 -1.40
N ILE A 84 -1.47 -24.85 -1.77
CA ILE A 84 -1.69 -24.45 -3.17
C ILE A 84 -0.42 -24.76 -3.99
N ARG A 85 -0.62 -25.37 -5.14
CA ARG A 85 0.49 -25.64 -6.07
C ARG A 85 1.14 -24.33 -6.53
N GLY A 86 2.44 -24.22 -6.36
CA GLY A 86 3.22 -23.02 -6.67
C GLY A 86 3.58 -22.19 -5.45
N VAL A 87 2.95 -22.42 -4.30
CA VAL A 87 3.30 -21.79 -3.02
C VAL A 87 4.45 -22.56 -2.38
N THR A 88 5.50 -21.84 -1.98
CA THR A 88 6.63 -22.40 -1.23
C THR A 88 6.47 -22.21 0.29
N GLY A 89 5.71 -21.22 0.72
CA GLY A 89 5.43 -20.91 2.12
C GLY A 89 5.06 -19.46 2.34
N PHE A 90 4.99 -19.07 3.60
CA PHE A 90 4.83 -17.68 3.99
C PHE A 90 6.17 -17.07 4.40
N LEU A 91 6.32 -15.77 4.19
CA LEU A 91 7.48 -15.05 4.72
C LEU A 91 7.46 -15.07 6.25
N GLY A 92 8.61 -15.40 6.86
CA GLY A 92 8.72 -15.51 8.31
C GLY A 92 8.31 -16.85 8.91
N ASP A 93 7.74 -17.76 8.15
CA ASP A 93 7.33 -19.12 8.58
C ASP A 93 8.53 -19.98 9.11
N THR A 94 9.74 -19.61 8.73
CA THR A 94 10.96 -20.35 9.09
C THR A 94 11.72 -19.77 10.29
N MET A 95 11.39 -18.57 10.76
CA MET A 95 12.18 -17.87 11.78
C MET A 95 11.94 -18.37 13.22
N ASN A 96 10.84 -19.06 13.48
CA ASN A 96 10.54 -19.58 14.82
C ASN A 96 10.89 -21.06 14.99
N LYS A 97 12.10 -21.44 14.60
CA LYS A 97 12.60 -22.84 14.78
C LYS A 97 12.84 -23.24 16.22
N ASP A 98 12.87 -22.31 17.16
CA ASP A 98 13.35 -22.56 18.53
C ASP A 98 12.25 -22.70 19.59
N SER A 99 10.98 -22.67 19.23
CA SER A 99 9.89 -22.91 20.16
C SER A 99 9.37 -24.34 20.00
N ALA A 100 9.78 -25.21 20.90
CA ALA A 100 9.23 -26.55 21.01
C ALA A 100 7.70 -26.48 21.19
N GLY A 101 6.94 -26.78 20.12
CA GLY A 101 5.48 -26.90 20.13
C GLY A 101 4.67 -25.64 19.82
N GLY A 102 5.28 -24.51 19.43
CA GLY A 102 4.57 -23.32 19.02
C GLY A 102 4.03 -23.39 17.59
N ASN A 103 2.79 -22.98 17.37
CA ASN A 103 2.26 -22.73 16.04
C ASN A 103 3.20 -21.72 15.33
N LYS A 104 3.69 -22.10 14.17
CA LYS A 104 4.52 -21.22 13.32
C LYS A 104 3.59 -20.24 12.61
N GLU A 105 3.27 -19.15 13.28
CA GLU A 105 2.50 -18.08 12.67
C GLU A 105 3.38 -17.29 11.71
N PRO A 106 2.92 -16.99 10.50
CA PRO A 106 3.64 -16.12 9.59
C PRO A 106 3.69 -14.71 10.17
N ILE A 107 4.76 -13.97 9.85
CA ILE A 107 4.91 -12.59 10.31
C ILE A 107 4.09 -11.67 9.40
N PRO A 108 3.13 -10.90 9.94
CA PRO A 108 2.41 -9.93 9.15
C PRO A 108 3.30 -8.75 8.77
N LEU A 109 3.01 -8.13 7.64
CA LEU A 109 3.62 -6.86 7.26
C LEU A 109 3.21 -5.76 8.23
N THR A 110 4.15 -4.84 8.49
CA THR A 110 3.87 -3.61 9.22
C THR A 110 3.04 -2.64 8.35
N GLU A 111 2.34 -1.71 8.97
CA GLU A 111 1.59 -0.69 8.23
C GLU A 111 2.49 0.12 7.29
N GLU A 112 3.71 0.45 7.74
CA GLU A 112 4.69 1.18 6.93
C GLU A 112 5.10 0.40 5.68
N GLU A 113 5.32 -0.91 5.79
CA GLU A 113 5.63 -1.78 4.66
C GLU A 113 4.46 -1.89 3.68
N VAL A 114 3.23 -1.97 4.20
CA VAL A 114 2.01 -2.02 3.38
C VAL A 114 1.84 -0.74 2.57
N TYR A 115 2.06 0.42 3.19
CA TYR A 115 2.01 1.71 2.49
C TYR A 115 3.15 1.88 1.48
N ALA A 116 4.36 1.47 1.85
CA ALA A 116 5.52 1.52 0.95
C ALA A 116 5.32 0.64 -0.31
N MET A 117 4.58 -0.45 -0.18
CA MET A 117 4.21 -1.33 -1.30
C MET A 117 2.98 -0.82 -2.09
N GLY A 118 2.36 0.28 -1.69
CA GLY A 118 1.17 0.84 -2.35
C GLY A 118 -0.09 -0.03 -2.23
N MET A 119 -0.13 -0.95 -1.27
CA MET A 119 -1.27 -1.84 -1.08
C MET A 119 -2.45 -1.15 -0.41
N GLU A 120 -2.16 -0.23 0.49
CA GLU A 120 -3.15 0.63 1.12
C GLU A 120 -2.70 2.08 1.00
N LYS A 121 -3.65 2.98 0.85
CA LYS A 121 -3.40 4.41 0.95
C LYS A 121 -3.53 4.79 2.42
N ARG A 122 -2.63 5.62 2.93
CA ARG A 122 -2.84 6.25 4.22
C ARG A 122 -4.17 6.99 4.15
N GLU A 123 -5.10 6.68 5.03
CA GLU A 123 -6.20 7.60 5.31
C GLU A 123 -5.58 8.79 6.03
N VAL A 124 -5.17 9.78 5.24
CA VAL A 124 -4.75 11.05 5.80
C VAL A 124 -6.03 11.72 6.31
N ILE A 125 -6.25 11.66 7.61
CA ILE A 125 -7.28 12.47 8.24
C ILE A 125 -6.77 13.89 8.15
N LEU A 126 -7.23 14.60 7.11
CA LEU A 126 -6.91 16.01 6.95
C LEU A 126 -7.81 16.82 7.88
N ASP A 127 -7.20 17.57 8.77
CA ASP A 127 -7.91 18.51 9.64
C ASP A 127 -8.34 19.78 8.89
N TYR A 128 -8.00 19.89 7.60
CA TYR A 128 -8.29 21.03 6.72
C TYR A 128 -9.00 20.62 5.43
N LYS A 129 -9.67 21.56 4.80
CA LYS A 129 -10.45 21.40 3.55
C LYS A 129 -10.03 22.45 2.52
N ILE A 130 -10.48 22.26 1.28
CA ILE A 130 -10.33 23.26 0.23
C ILE A 130 -11.00 24.58 0.69
N GLY A 131 -10.24 25.67 0.61
CA GLY A 131 -10.65 26.99 1.06
C GLY A 131 -10.19 27.36 2.47
N ASP A 132 -9.69 26.42 3.25
CA ASP A 132 -9.17 26.68 4.59
C ASP A 132 -7.79 27.35 4.54
N THR A 133 -7.48 28.09 5.61
CA THR A 133 -6.14 28.66 5.82
C THR A 133 -5.30 27.69 6.64
N VAL A 134 -4.16 27.32 6.09
CA VAL A 134 -3.22 26.40 6.73
C VAL A 134 -1.87 27.07 6.94
N LYS A 135 -1.15 26.62 7.93
CA LYS A 135 0.22 27.03 8.22
C LYS A 135 1.21 26.01 7.68
N ILE A 136 2.22 26.49 6.98
CA ILE A 136 3.27 25.66 6.38
C ILE A 136 4.37 25.43 7.41
N TYR A 137 4.76 24.18 7.63
CA TYR A 137 5.82 23.79 8.58
C TYR A 137 7.11 23.38 7.90
N GLU A 138 7.07 23.01 6.63
CA GLU A 138 8.23 22.56 5.90
C GLU A 138 8.55 23.41 4.66
N GLY A 139 9.82 23.38 4.25
CA GLY A 139 10.29 24.02 3.03
C GLY A 139 10.62 25.51 3.17
N VAL A 140 10.80 26.16 2.01
CA VAL A 140 11.20 27.57 1.91
C VAL A 140 10.14 28.54 2.47
N TYR A 141 8.89 28.10 2.51
CA TYR A 141 7.74 28.88 2.97
C TYR A 141 7.31 28.55 4.40
N SER A 142 8.14 27.82 5.16
CA SER A 142 7.87 27.47 6.56
C SER A 142 7.55 28.71 7.40
N GLY A 143 6.48 28.63 8.19
CA GLY A 143 5.97 29.72 9.00
C GLY A 143 4.99 30.67 8.30
N GLN A 144 4.78 30.51 6.99
CA GLN A 144 3.79 31.28 6.22
C GLN A 144 2.42 30.61 6.30
N THR A 145 1.38 31.44 6.14
CA THR A 145 0.02 30.94 5.96
C THR A 145 -0.35 30.88 4.49
N ALA A 146 -1.09 29.85 4.11
CA ALA A 146 -1.55 29.63 2.75
C ALA A 146 -3.02 29.23 2.74
N THR A 147 -3.68 29.44 1.62
CA THR A 147 -5.05 28.98 1.40
C THR A 147 -4.99 27.69 0.58
N VAL A 148 -5.74 26.68 0.98
CA VAL A 148 -5.85 25.40 0.27
C VAL A 148 -6.71 25.60 -0.98
N GLU A 149 -6.13 25.38 -2.17
CA GLU A 149 -6.84 25.47 -3.45
C GLU A 149 -7.36 24.12 -3.92
N ASP A 150 -6.56 23.06 -3.75
CA ASP A 150 -6.93 21.71 -4.13
C ASP A 150 -6.16 20.67 -3.29
N ILE A 151 -6.69 19.45 -3.23
CA ILE A 151 -6.09 18.34 -2.46
C ILE A 151 -6.04 17.10 -3.36
N ASP A 152 -4.83 16.69 -3.73
CA ASP A 152 -4.61 15.44 -4.47
C ASP A 152 -4.20 14.30 -3.52
N LEU A 153 -5.20 13.51 -3.12
CA LEU A 153 -4.99 12.34 -2.25
C LEU A 153 -4.21 11.22 -2.95
N ASN A 154 -4.19 11.20 -4.29
CA ASN A 154 -3.46 10.17 -5.04
C ASN A 154 -1.97 10.46 -5.09
N ALA A 155 -1.63 11.73 -5.27
CA ALA A 155 -0.24 12.20 -5.23
C ALA A 155 0.26 12.43 -3.81
N SER A 156 -0.63 12.41 -2.80
CA SER A 156 -0.35 12.81 -1.41
C SER A 156 0.17 14.25 -1.32
N GLU A 157 -0.37 15.15 -2.14
CA GLU A 157 0.00 16.56 -2.22
C GLU A 157 -1.20 17.47 -2.00
N VAL A 158 -0.93 18.63 -1.42
CA VAL A 158 -1.88 19.75 -1.29
C VAL A 158 -1.41 20.91 -2.14
N HIS A 159 -2.31 21.43 -2.95
CA HIS A 159 -2.09 22.65 -3.74
C HIS A 159 -2.52 23.86 -2.94
N LEU A 160 -1.60 24.76 -2.73
CA LEU A 160 -1.73 25.92 -1.86
C LEU A 160 -1.49 27.20 -2.63
N SER A 161 -2.08 28.29 -2.14
CA SER A 161 -1.82 29.63 -2.60
C SER A 161 -1.28 30.47 -1.45
N VAL A 162 -0.03 30.87 -1.53
CA VAL A 162 0.61 31.79 -0.57
C VAL A 162 0.52 33.21 -1.09
N ARG A 163 0.03 34.13 -0.25
CA ARG A 163 -0.01 35.55 -0.60
C ARG A 163 1.27 36.24 -0.13
N MET A 164 2.15 36.60 -1.07
CA MET A 164 3.35 37.38 -0.81
C MET A 164 3.45 38.57 -1.77
N PHE A 165 3.85 39.73 -1.27
CA PHE A 165 4.05 40.96 -2.06
C PHE A 165 2.89 41.32 -3.00
N ASN A 166 1.66 41.19 -2.51
CA ASN A 166 0.42 41.38 -3.31
C ASN A 166 0.25 40.43 -4.51
N ARG A 167 0.94 39.29 -4.50
CA ARG A 167 0.78 38.25 -5.51
C ARG A 167 0.42 36.92 -4.84
N GLN A 168 -0.40 36.13 -5.51
CA GLN A 168 -0.66 34.74 -5.14
C GLN A 168 0.37 33.86 -5.83
N ILE A 169 1.05 33.03 -5.06
CA ILE A 169 2.06 32.11 -5.56
C ILE A 169 1.51 30.70 -5.32
N PRO A 170 1.16 29.96 -6.38
CA PRO A 170 0.75 28.58 -6.22
C PRO A 170 1.96 27.70 -5.86
N LEU A 171 1.76 26.78 -4.94
CA LEU A 171 2.77 25.78 -4.57
C LEU A 171 2.10 24.45 -4.20
N SER A 172 2.82 23.37 -4.41
CA SER A 172 2.41 22.03 -4.02
C SER A 172 3.33 21.53 -2.92
N LEU A 173 2.75 21.01 -1.86
CA LEU A 173 3.47 20.45 -0.72
C LEU A 173 2.85 19.09 -0.35
N PRO A 174 3.62 18.21 0.33
CA PRO A 174 3.07 17.01 0.93
C PRO A 174 1.94 17.35 1.91
N LEU A 175 0.97 16.45 2.06
CA LEU A 175 -0.21 16.66 2.91
C LEU A 175 0.14 16.85 4.39
N ASP A 176 1.27 16.31 4.83
CA ASP A 176 1.79 16.38 6.20
C ASP A 176 2.66 17.61 6.47
N ALA A 177 2.99 18.40 5.45
CA ALA A 177 3.79 19.61 5.57
C ALA A 177 2.99 20.84 6.04
N VAL A 178 1.67 20.69 6.21
CA VAL A 178 0.76 21.79 6.57
C VAL A 178 -0.23 21.36 7.64
N GLU A 179 -0.62 22.30 8.49
CA GLU A 179 -1.66 22.13 9.51
C GLU A 179 -2.68 23.25 9.45
N LEU A 180 -3.91 22.98 9.90
CA LEU A 180 -4.95 23.99 10.00
C LEU A 180 -4.49 25.11 10.94
N GLU A 181 -4.56 26.37 10.49
CA GLU A 181 -4.30 27.51 11.37
C GLU A 181 -5.43 27.63 12.39
N SER A 182 -5.15 27.28 13.64
CA SER A 182 -6.08 27.49 14.74
C SER A 182 -6.23 28.98 15.00
N GLN A 183 -7.46 29.51 14.89
CA GLN A 183 -7.78 30.87 15.31
C GLN A 183 -7.65 31.03 16.83
#